data_aa152b513a9a0284053812e48af99987
#
_entry.id   aa152b513a9a0284053812e48af99987
#
_cell.length_a   1.000
_cell.length_b   1.000
_cell.length_c   1.000
_cell.angle_alpha   90.00
_cell.angle_beta   90.00
_cell.angle_gamma   90.00
#
_symmetry.space_group_name_H-M   'P 1'
#
loop_
_entity.id
_entity.type
_entity.pdbx_description
1 polymer ?
#
loop_
_entity_poly.entity_id
_entity_poly.type
_entity_poly.pdbx_seq_one_letter_code
_entity_poly.pdbx_strand_id
1 'polypeptide(L)'
;MGAGTPAIALLTEHGVPFTLHEYELEPLSGVDQHRGERIAYGDAAAAALGISPDRLYKTLVLAIEGAKDARLLFALAVVPSSGELSEKGVAAALGAKRAALADAESVRRVTGYVPGGVSPLGSKRPLPLLLDSGASAHATIVIS
;
A
#
# COMPACT_ATOMS: atom_id res chain seq x y z
N MET A 1 -9.54 17.04 5.02
CA MET A 1 -9.86 16.23 6.18
C MET A 1 -9.93 14.77 5.79
N GLY A 2 -9.13 13.95 6.45
CA GLY A 2 -9.01 12.54 6.14
C GLY A 2 -10.22 11.68 6.53
N ALA A 3 -11.26 12.28 7.10
CA ALA A 3 -12.39 11.55 7.67
C ALA A 3 -13.32 10.91 6.64
N GLY A 4 -13.13 11.18 5.35
CA GLY A 4 -14.01 10.70 4.29
C GLY A 4 -13.45 9.61 3.41
N THR A 5 -12.35 8.95 3.78
CA THR A 5 -11.77 7.91 2.93
C THR A 5 -12.52 6.58 3.07
N PRO A 6 -12.53 5.73 2.02
CA PRO A 6 -13.13 4.40 2.12
C PRO A 6 -12.52 3.54 3.23
N ALA A 7 -11.23 3.68 3.48
CA ALA A 7 -10.55 2.94 4.55
C ALA A 7 -11.09 3.32 5.93
N ILE A 8 -11.25 4.62 6.19
CA ILE A 8 -11.79 5.11 7.46
C ILE A 8 -13.24 4.65 7.64
N ALA A 9 -14.05 4.73 6.58
CA ALA A 9 -15.42 4.28 6.62
C ALA A 9 -15.51 2.78 6.96
N LEU A 10 -14.65 1.96 6.37
CA LEU A 10 -14.61 0.53 6.60
C LEU A 10 -14.23 0.21 8.06
N LEU A 11 -13.20 0.87 8.59
CA LEU A 11 -12.78 0.67 9.97
C LEU A 11 -13.87 1.08 10.96
N THR A 12 -14.54 2.19 10.69
CA THR A 12 -15.64 2.68 11.53
C THR A 12 -16.82 1.71 11.52
N GLU A 13 -17.19 1.23 10.34
CA GLU A 13 -18.30 0.28 10.17
C GLU A 13 -18.05 -1.02 10.94
N HIS A 14 -16.80 -1.50 10.94
CA HIS A 14 -16.45 -2.74 11.64
C HIS A 14 -16.05 -2.55 13.10
N GLY A 15 -16.12 -1.32 13.61
CA GLY A 15 -15.79 -1.04 15.01
C GLY A 15 -14.33 -1.26 15.34
N VAL A 16 -13.44 -1.17 14.37
CA VAL A 16 -11.98 -1.36 14.60
C VAL A 16 -11.39 -0.06 15.13
N PRO A 17 -10.76 -0.08 16.31
CA PRO A 17 -10.13 1.14 16.84
C PRO A 17 -8.91 1.52 16.00
N PHE A 18 -8.78 2.82 15.72
CA PHE A 18 -7.63 3.34 14.98
C PHE A 18 -7.33 4.77 15.41
N THR A 19 -6.12 5.22 15.14
CA THR A 19 -5.72 6.61 15.32
C THR A 19 -5.43 7.21 13.95
N LEU A 20 -6.03 8.35 13.65
CA LEU A 20 -5.79 9.05 12.40
C LEU A 20 -4.57 9.97 12.55
N HIS A 21 -3.60 9.79 11.68
CA HIS A 21 -2.40 10.63 11.62
C HIS A 21 -2.47 11.48 10.34
N GLU A 22 -2.61 12.78 10.50
CA GLU A 22 -2.57 13.71 9.38
C GLU A 22 -1.20 14.36 9.31
N TYR A 23 -0.70 14.54 8.09
CA TYR A 23 0.58 15.18 7.87
C TYR A 23 0.60 15.87 6.50
N GLU A 24 1.48 16.84 6.38
CA GLU A 24 1.70 17.53 5.11
C GLU A 24 3.09 17.16 4.59
N LEU A 25 3.16 16.91 3.29
CA LEU A 25 4.42 16.71 2.60
C LEU A 25 4.74 17.94 1.77
N GLU A 26 5.95 18.49 1.96
CA GLU A 26 6.41 19.58 1.12
C GLU A 26 6.71 19.07 -0.29
N PRO A 27 6.44 19.88 -1.33
CA PRO A 27 6.79 19.52 -2.68
C PRO A 27 8.28 19.24 -2.80
N LEU A 28 8.63 18.08 -3.34
CA LEU A 28 10.02 17.72 -3.60
C LEU A 28 10.45 18.34 -4.92
N SER A 29 11.06 19.53 -4.86
CA SER A 29 11.62 20.17 -6.02
C SER A 29 12.99 19.59 -6.38
N GLY A 30 13.21 19.28 -7.65
CA GLY A 30 14.51 18.80 -8.13
C GLY A 30 14.76 17.30 -8.00
N VAL A 31 13.76 16.52 -7.64
CA VAL A 31 13.85 15.07 -7.57
C VAL A 31 13.27 14.47 -8.85
N ASP A 32 13.92 13.43 -9.37
CA ASP A 32 13.43 12.67 -10.50
C ASP A 32 12.08 12.03 -10.11
N GLN A 33 11.02 12.47 -10.78
CA GLN A 33 9.64 12.15 -10.42
C GLN A 33 9.27 10.68 -10.54
N HIS A 34 10.03 9.87 -11.24
CA HIS A 34 9.65 8.48 -11.46
C HIS A 34 10.25 7.51 -10.44
N ARG A 35 11.40 7.82 -9.90
CA ARG A 35 12.12 6.92 -9.00
C ARG A 35 12.26 7.50 -7.60
N GLY A 36 12.44 8.80 -7.49
CA GLY A 36 12.62 9.48 -6.21
C GLY A 36 11.34 9.60 -5.39
N GLU A 37 10.18 9.71 -6.02
CA GLU A 37 8.91 9.90 -5.33
C GLU A 37 8.55 8.75 -4.40
N ARG A 38 8.77 7.51 -4.81
CA ARG A 38 8.41 6.34 -3.99
C ARG A 38 9.23 6.22 -2.72
N ILE A 39 10.51 6.48 -2.81
CA ILE A 39 11.42 6.44 -1.66
C ILE A 39 11.16 7.64 -0.77
N ALA A 40 10.97 8.81 -1.38
CA ALA A 40 10.79 10.06 -0.67
C ALA A 40 9.47 10.12 0.11
N TYR A 41 8.36 9.57 -0.42
CA TYR A 41 7.07 9.60 0.28
C TYR A 41 7.10 8.79 1.58
N GLY A 42 7.64 7.58 1.56
CA GLY A 42 7.74 6.76 2.75
C GLY A 42 8.61 7.40 3.83
N ASP A 43 9.79 7.88 3.45
CA ASP A 43 10.72 8.52 4.39
C ASP A 43 10.17 9.85 4.90
N ALA A 44 9.59 10.67 4.01
CA ALA A 44 9.01 11.95 4.40
C ALA A 44 7.80 11.78 5.32
N ALA A 45 6.94 10.82 5.03
CA ALA A 45 5.78 10.52 5.88
C ALA A 45 6.22 10.04 7.26
N ALA A 46 7.19 9.12 7.33
CA ALA A 46 7.71 8.62 8.59
C ALA A 46 8.32 9.74 9.42
N ALA A 47 9.11 10.61 8.80
CA ALA A 47 9.71 11.76 9.48
C ALA A 47 8.65 12.76 9.96
N ALA A 48 7.65 13.05 9.12
CA ALA A 48 6.58 13.99 9.48
C ALA A 48 5.74 13.50 10.66
N LEU A 49 5.53 12.17 10.75
CA LEU A 49 4.75 11.57 11.81
C LEU A 49 5.57 11.17 13.05
N GLY A 50 6.89 11.23 12.95
CA GLY A 50 7.75 10.75 14.03
C GLY A 50 7.65 9.24 14.26
N ILE A 51 7.37 8.49 13.21
CA ILE A 51 7.18 7.04 13.26
C ILE A 51 8.33 6.35 12.54
N SER A 52 8.79 5.22 13.10
CA SER A 52 9.83 4.42 12.43
C SER A 52 9.34 3.94 11.06
N PRO A 53 10.18 4.02 10.01
CA PRO A 53 9.84 3.45 8.70
C PRO A 53 9.54 1.94 8.73
N ASP A 54 10.01 1.24 9.74
CA ASP A 54 9.71 -0.19 9.94
C ASP A 54 8.26 -0.44 10.34
N ARG A 55 7.61 0.56 10.90
CA ARG A 55 6.22 0.50 11.38
C ARG A 55 5.25 1.17 10.42
N LEU A 56 5.73 2.02 9.53
CA LEU A 56 4.93 2.67 8.51
C LEU A 56 4.91 1.78 7.26
N TYR A 57 3.74 1.27 6.92
CA TYR A 57 3.56 0.33 5.81
C TYR A 57 3.00 1.03 4.58
N LYS A 58 3.58 0.72 3.43
CA LYS A 58 3.09 1.18 2.13
C LYS A 58 2.30 0.08 1.46
N THR A 59 1.31 0.46 0.68
CA THR A 59 0.46 -0.47 -0.07
C THR A 59 0.78 -0.33 -1.56
N LEU A 60 1.12 -1.44 -2.17
CA LEU A 60 1.46 -1.51 -3.59
C LEU A 60 0.45 -2.40 -4.30
N VAL A 61 0.07 -2.01 -5.50
CA VAL A 61 -0.82 -2.79 -6.36
C VAL A 61 0.02 -3.52 -7.39
N LEU A 62 -0.20 -4.82 -7.52
CA LEU A 62 0.53 -5.64 -8.49
C LEU A 62 -0.42 -6.23 -9.52
N ALA A 63 0.04 -6.24 -10.77
CA ALA A 63 -0.58 -6.99 -11.84
C ALA A 63 -0.06 -8.42 -11.77
N ILE A 64 -0.97 -9.39 -11.84
CA ILE A 64 -0.67 -10.81 -11.65
C ILE A 64 -0.88 -11.55 -12.97
N GLU A 65 0.10 -12.31 -13.39
CA GLU A 65 0.04 -13.13 -14.60
C GLU A 65 0.22 -14.60 -14.28
N GLY A 66 -0.58 -15.44 -14.91
CA GLY A 66 -0.39 -16.89 -14.83
C GLY A 66 -0.73 -17.48 -13.47
N ALA A 67 -1.67 -16.90 -12.75
CA ALA A 67 -2.18 -17.50 -11.52
C ALA A 67 -3.03 -18.72 -11.83
N LYS A 68 -3.09 -19.68 -10.90
CA LYS A 68 -3.96 -20.85 -11.02
C LYS A 68 -5.42 -20.43 -11.19
N ASP A 69 -5.87 -19.42 -10.44
CA ASP A 69 -7.17 -18.80 -10.68
C ASP A 69 -6.99 -17.72 -11.75
N ALA A 70 -7.51 -18.00 -12.96
CA ALA A 70 -7.39 -17.09 -14.09
C ALA A 70 -8.09 -15.73 -13.88
N ARG A 71 -8.97 -15.63 -12.88
CA ARG A 71 -9.65 -14.37 -12.52
C ARG A 71 -8.78 -13.48 -11.66
N LEU A 72 -7.71 -14.01 -11.10
CA LEU A 72 -6.80 -13.24 -10.27
C LEU A 72 -5.84 -12.44 -11.15
N LEU A 73 -6.16 -11.16 -11.36
CA LEU A 73 -5.41 -10.25 -12.22
C LEU A 73 -4.63 -9.20 -11.44
N PHE A 74 -5.04 -8.89 -10.22
CA PHE A 74 -4.41 -7.88 -9.37
C PHE A 74 -4.38 -8.34 -7.92
N ALA A 75 -3.41 -7.84 -7.17
CA ALA A 75 -3.30 -8.07 -5.73
C ALA A 75 -2.71 -6.84 -5.04
N LEU A 76 -2.93 -6.75 -3.75
CA LEU A 76 -2.33 -5.73 -2.89
C LEU A 76 -1.21 -6.34 -2.07
N ALA A 77 -0.11 -5.62 -1.95
CA ALA A 77 0.99 -6.00 -1.06
C ALA A 77 1.29 -4.85 -0.11
N VAL A 78 1.35 -5.16 1.17
CA VAL A 78 1.57 -4.19 2.25
C VAL A 78 2.92 -4.52 2.89
N VAL A 79 3.87 -3.62 2.72
CA VAL A 79 5.26 -3.81 3.16
C VAL A 79 5.76 -2.58 3.90
N PRO A 80 6.75 -2.73 4.81
CA PRO A 80 7.30 -1.58 5.52
C PRO A 80 7.93 -0.58 4.56
N SER A 81 7.84 0.71 4.90
CA SER A 81 8.50 1.77 4.12
C SER A 81 10.00 1.59 4.04
N SER A 82 10.60 0.98 5.07
CA SER A 82 12.04 0.68 5.11
C SER A 82 12.45 -0.49 4.22
N GLY A 83 11.48 -1.29 3.75
CA GLY A 83 11.76 -2.50 2.97
C GLY A 83 11.42 -2.35 1.49
N GLU A 84 11.83 -3.33 0.71
CA GLU A 84 11.49 -3.44 -0.69
C GLU A 84 10.55 -4.61 -0.93
N LEU A 85 9.67 -4.45 -1.90
CA LEU A 85 8.75 -5.51 -2.30
C LEU A 85 9.48 -6.56 -3.13
N SER A 86 9.25 -7.84 -2.79
CA SER A 86 9.68 -8.95 -3.65
C SER A 86 8.55 -9.34 -4.60
N GLU A 87 8.66 -8.96 -5.85
CA GLU A 87 7.67 -9.34 -6.87
C GLU A 87 7.64 -10.87 -7.06
N LYS A 88 8.80 -11.51 -7.01
CA LYS A 88 8.89 -12.98 -7.07
C LYS A 88 8.21 -13.64 -5.87
N GLY A 89 8.37 -13.06 -4.69
CA GLY A 89 7.72 -13.54 -3.47
C GLY A 89 6.19 -13.44 -3.56
N VAL A 90 5.69 -12.36 -4.12
CA VAL A 90 4.25 -12.19 -4.34
C VAL A 90 3.73 -13.25 -5.32
N ALA A 91 4.40 -13.43 -6.45
CA ALA A 91 4.01 -14.44 -7.44
C ALA A 91 3.98 -15.84 -6.82
N ALA A 92 5.01 -16.19 -6.05
CA ALA A 92 5.08 -17.48 -5.39
C ALA A 92 3.92 -17.67 -4.38
N ALA A 93 3.64 -16.65 -3.58
CA ALA A 93 2.57 -16.71 -2.59
C ALA A 93 1.19 -16.88 -3.21
N LEU A 94 0.99 -16.34 -4.39
CA LEU A 94 -0.29 -16.41 -5.12
C LEU A 94 -0.38 -17.58 -6.10
N GLY A 95 0.67 -18.38 -6.22
CA GLY A 95 0.70 -19.46 -7.21
C GLY A 95 0.66 -18.94 -8.63
N ALA A 96 1.28 -17.79 -8.90
CA ALA A 96 1.31 -17.15 -10.19
C ALA A 96 2.69 -17.27 -10.84
N LYS A 97 2.73 -17.06 -12.15
CA LYS A 97 4.00 -17.07 -12.89
C LYS A 97 4.76 -15.76 -12.72
N ARG A 98 4.05 -14.64 -12.62
CA ARG A 98 4.65 -13.34 -12.57
C ARG A 98 3.78 -12.36 -11.79
N ALA A 99 4.42 -11.44 -11.09
CA ALA A 99 3.81 -10.28 -10.47
C ALA A 99 4.68 -9.07 -10.77
N ALA A 100 4.06 -7.96 -11.10
CA ALA A 100 4.76 -6.71 -11.39
C ALA A 100 3.91 -5.53 -10.90
N LEU A 101 4.56 -4.42 -10.54
CA LEU A 101 3.84 -3.22 -10.12
C LEU A 101 2.87 -2.78 -11.22
N ALA A 102 1.63 -2.53 -10.83
CA ALA A 102 0.59 -2.06 -11.75
C ALA A 102 0.81 -0.60 -12.13
N ASP A 103 0.33 -0.22 -13.31
CA ASP A 103 0.38 1.16 -13.75
C ASP A 103 -0.64 2.03 -13.02
N ALA A 104 -0.48 3.36 -13.14
CA ALA A 104 -1.32 4.33 -12.43
C ALA A 104 -2.81 4.19 -12.77
N GLU A 105 -3.12 3.94 -14.02
CA GLU A 105 -4.51 3.77 -14.47
C GLU A 105 -5.15 2.54 -13.85
N SER A 106 -4.43 1.42 -13.87
CA SER A 106 -4.90 0.18 -13.24
C SER A 106 -5.10 0.34 -11.75
N VAL A 107 -4.19 1.02 -11.06
CA VAL A 107 -4.32 1.32 -9.63
C VAL A 107 -5.63 2.04 -9.34
N ARG A 108 -5.92 3.11 -10.07
CA ARG A 108 -7.16 3.88 -9.90
C ARG A 108 -8.40 3.03 -10.19
N ARG A 109 -8.35 2.27 -11.25
CA ARG A 109 -9.50 1.46 -11.70
C ARG A 109 -9.86 0.37 -10.70
N VAL A 110 -8.88 -0.33 -10.15
CA VAL A 110 -9.15 -1.47 -9.28
C VAL A 110 -9.28 -1.11 -7.81
N THR A 111 -8.63 -0.06 -7.35
CA THR A 111 -8.66 0.33 -5.94
C THR A 111 -9.57 1.52 -5.65
N GLY A 112 -9.72 2.43 -6.60
CA GLY A 112 -10.38 3.72 -6.39
C GLY A 112 -9.48 4.77 -5.74
N TYR A 113 -8.26 4.39 -5.38
CA TYR A 113 -7.27 5.30 -4.81
C TYR A 113 -6.30 5.78 -5.88
N VAL A 114 -5.56 6.85 -5.58
CA VAL A 114 -4.51 7.35 -6.45
C VAL A 114 -3.18 6.70 -6.11
N PRO A 115 -2.26 6.52 -7.07
CA PRO A 115 -0.92 6.02 -6.78
C PRO A 115 -0.23 6.88 -5.70
N GLY A 116 0.44 6.23 -4.76
CA GLY A 116 1.04 6.90 -3.60
C GLY A 116 0.08 7.11 -2.43
N GLY A 117 -1.23 7.04 -2.66
CA GLY A 117 -2.24 7.17 -1.62
C GLY A 117 -3.15 5.94 -1.51
N VAL A 118 -2.64 4.77 -1.87
CA VAL A 118 -3.42 3.53 -1.81
C VAL A 118 -3.48 2.99 -0.39
N SER A 119 -4.69 2.75 0.11
CA SER A 119 -4.91 2.03 1.35
C SER A 119 -5.11 0.53 1.07
N PRO A 120 -4.70 -0.35 1.99
CA PRO A 120 -5.03 -1.77 1.87
C PRO A 120 -6.51 -2.06 2.16
N LEU A 121 -7.23 -1.06 2.67
CA LEU A 121 -8.64 -1.20 3.06
C LEU A 121 -9.55 -0.38 2.14
N GLY A 122 -10.73 -0.89 1.89
CA GLY A 122 -11.75 -0.17 1.14
C GLY A 122 -11.52 -0.09 -0.36
N SER A 123 -10.80 -1.03 -0.93
CA SER A 123 -10.62 -1.11 -2.37
C SER A 123 -11.96 -1.23 -3.09
N LYS A 124 -12.08 -0.58 -4.25
CA LYS A 124 -13.27 -0.62 -5.09
C LYS A 124 -13.65 -2.05 -5.50
N ARG A 125 -12.64 -2.89 -5.75
CA ARG A 125 -12.81 -4.31 -6.04
C ARG A 125 -12.18 -5.14 -4.93
N PRO A 126 -12.75 -6.30 -4.57
CA PRO A 126 -12.08 -7.20 -3.64
C PRO A 126 -10.81 -7.74 -4.29
N LEU A 127 -9.68 -7.57 -3.59
CA LEU A 127 -8.37 -7.99 -4.06
C LEU A 127 -7.69 -8.81 -2.97
N PRO A 128 -6.92 -9.86 -3.32
CA PRO A 128 -6.09 -10.53 -2.35
C PRO A 128 -5.11 -9.55 -1.72
N LEU A 129 -4.90 -9.67 -0.43
CA LEU A 129 -3.99 -8.82 0.34
C LEU A 129 -2.86 -9.67 0.89
N LEU A 130 -1.64 -9.29 0.57
CA LEU A 130 -0.43 -9.89 1.14
C LEU A 130 0.18 -8.90 2.13
N LEU A 131 0.31 -9.31 3.36
CA LEU A 131 0.91 -8.48 4.41
C LEU A 131 2.28 -9.06 4.77
N ASP A 132 3.30 -8.20 4.76
CA ASP A 132 4.64 -8.59 5.16
C ASP A 132 4.63 -9.16 6.59
N SER A 133 5.31 -10.28 6.79
CA SER A 133 5.32 -10.97 8.07
C SER A 133 5.91 -10.14 9.21
N GLY A 134 6.72 -9.14 8.91
CA GLY A 134 7.28 -8.21 9.89
C GLY A 134 6.21 -7.43 10.65
N ALA A 135 4.99 -7.32 10.11
CA ALA A 135 3.90 -6.62 10.79
C ALA A 135 3.56 -7.26 12.15
N SER A 136 3.74 -8.57 12.30
CA SER A 136 3.44 -9.26 13.54
C SER A 136 4.39 -8.90 14.69
N ALA A 137 5.52 -8.26 14.40
CA ALA A 137 6.46 -7.78 15.42
C ALA A 137 6.01 -6.48 16.10
N HIS A 138 4.96 -5.84 15.59
CA HIS A 138 4.46 -4.56 16.09
C HIS A 138 3.06 -4.72 16.67
N ALA A 139 2.79 -4.04 17.79
CA ALA A 139 1.45 -4.00 18.36
C ALA A 139 0.47 -3.31 17.40
N THR A 140 0.95 -2.26 16.72
CA THR A 140 0.19 -1.54 15.70
C THR A 140 1.12 -1.17 14.55
N ILE A 141 0.54 -1.07 13.36
CA ILE A 141 1.23 -0.54 12.18
C ILE A 141 0.45 0.66 11.65
N VAL A 142 1.12 1.50 10.88
CA VAL A 142 0.49 2.66 10.25
C VAL A 142 0.35 2.36 8.76
N ILE A 143 -0.84 2.57 8.24
CA ILE A 143 -1.17 2.36 6.81
C ILE A 143 -1.76 3.63 6.22
N SER A 144 -1.80 3.67 4.91
CA SER A 144 -2.47 4.79 4.21
C SER A 144 -3.99 4.63 4.23
#